data_859707178c89c44858c7b936998d93dd
#
_entry.id   859707178c89c44858c7b936998d93dd
#
_cell.length_a   1.000
_cell.length_b   1.000
_cell.length_c   1.000
_cell.angle_alpha   90.00
_cell.angle_beta   90.00
_cell.angle_gamma   90.00
#
_symmetry.space_group_name_H-M   'P 1'
#
loop_
_entity.id
_entity.type
_entity.pdbx_description
1 polymer ?
#
loop_
_entity_poly.entity_id
_entity_poly.type
_entity_poly.pdbx_seq_one_letter_code
_entity_poly.pdbx_strand_id
1 'polypeptide(L)'
;MKVLVMNCSPVRNGATAEIVNIVSDCLKEKYDVRSICIDDFDISFCKGCRNCHNTAKCIQDDDVVKIIQQYEWADIIISVSPSYWADIPGQFKAFIDRCTPWCNTHDPHATISSGKKGYSIALRTGPSMRECSRVIES
;
A
#
# COMPACT_ATOMS: atom_id res chain seq x y z
N MET A 1 -7.06 15.88 9.86
CA MET A 1 -6.67 14.48 9.65
C MET A 1 -5.92 14.40 8.33
N LYS A 2 -4.91 13.56 8.28
CA LYS A 2 -4.06 13.32 7.10
C LYS A 2 -4.50 12.05 6.39
N VAL A 3 -4.76 12.14 5.10
CA VAL A 3 -5.27 11.03 4.30
C VAL A 3 -4.27 10.72 3.19
N LEU A 4 -3.84 9.47 3.12
CA LEU A 4 -3.06 8.93 2.02
C LEU A 4 -3.98 8.16 1.08
N VAL A 5 -4.01 8.52 -0.20
CA VAL A 5 -4.71 7.77 -1.25
C VAL A 5 -3.67 7.14 -2.17
N MET A 6 -3.65 5.81 -2.23
CA MET A 6 -2.63 5.08 -2.97
C MET A 6 -3.20 4.43 -4.22
N ASN A 7 -2.66 4.77 -5.38
CA ASN A 7 -2.85 4.02 -6.61
C ASN A 7 -1.97 2.78 -6.58
N CYS A 8 -2.57 1.61 -6.35
CA CYS A 8 -1.86 0.31 -6.30
C CYS A 8 -1.73 -0.36 -7.69
N SER A 9 -2.11 0.35 -8.77
CA SER A 9 -1.99 -0.13 -10.15
C SER A 9 -0.61 0.20 -10.72
N PRO A 10 -0.02 -0.70 -11.55
CA PRO A 10 1.15 -0.37 -12.36
C PRO A 10 0.81 0.58 -13.53
N VAL A 11 -0.49 0.87 -13.76
CA VAL A 11 -0.95 1.73 -14.84
C VAL A 11 -1.23 3.13 -14.29
N ARG A 12 -0.40 4.11 -14.68
CA ARG A 12 -0.45 5.48 -14.15
C ARG A 12 -1.71 6.25 -14.55
N ASN A 13 -2.26 5.98 -15.74
CA ASN A 13 -3.37 6.76 -16.35
C ASN A 13 -4.59 5.86 -16.64
N GLY A 14 -4.83 4.83 -15.84
CA GLY A 14 -5.97 3.92 -15.99
C GLY A 14 -7.12 4.27 -15.05
N ALA A 15 -8.18 3.45 -15.07
CA ALA A 15 -9.36 3.62 -14.23
C ALA A 15 -9.05 3.75 -12.72
N THR A 16 -8.01 3.05 -12.23
CA THR A 16 -7.56 3.17 -10.85
C THR A 16 -7.10 4.58 -10.53
N ALA A 17 -6.33 5.20 -11.44
CA ALA A 17 -5.85 6.58 -11.26
C ALA A 17 -7.02 7.58 -11.26
N GLU A 18 -8.04 7.38 -12.10
CA GLU A 18 -9.24 8.21 -12.11
C GLU A 18 -9.99 8.13 -10.76
N ILE A 19 -10.15 6.93 -10.21
CA ILE A 19 -10.77 6.77 -8.88
C ILE A 19 -9.92 7.45 -7.80
N VAL A 20 -8.60 7.31 -7.82
CA VAL A 20 -7.70 8.02 -6.88
C VAL A 20 -7.90 9.53 -6.96
N ASN A 21 -8.00 10.09 -8.16
CA ASN A 21 -8.24 11.53 -8.35
C ASN A 21 -9.61 11.94 -7.80
N ILE A 22 -10.69 11.21 -8.12
CA ILE A 22 -12.05 11.49 -7.62
C ILE A 22 -12.07 11.46 -6.09
N VAL A 23 -11.50 10.40 -5.47
CA VAL A 23 -11.46 10.26 -4.01
C VAL A 23 -10.66 11.40 -3.37
N SER A 24 -9.50 11.73 -3.95
CA SER A 24 -8.65 12.80 -3.44
C SER A 24 -9.36 14.16 -3.54
N ASP A 25 -10.01 14.44 -4.67
CA ASP A 25 -10.75 15.69 -4.88
C ASP A 25 -11.93 15.85 -3.91
N CYS A 26 -12.65 14.77 -3.63
CA CYS A 26 -13.74 14.78 -2.65
C CYS A 26 -13.25 15.02 -1.20
N LEU A 27 -12.04 14.60 -0.88
CA LEU A 27 -11.52 14.65 0.49
C LEU A 27 -10.70 15.92 0.79
N LYS A 28 -10.06 16.53 -0.21
CA LYS A 28 -9.14 17.68 -0.02
C LYS A 28 -9.79 18.92 0.58
N GLU A 29 -11.11 19.06 0.50
CA GLU A 29 -11.81 20.19 1.13
C GLU A 29 -11.84 20.11 2.65
N LYS A 30 -11.72 18.89 3.22
CA LYS A 30 -11.85 18.63 4.66
C LYS A 30 -10.59 18.07 5.32
N TYR A 31 -9.67 17.52 4.52
CA TYR A 31 -8.50 16.78 5.00
C TYR A 31 -7.23 17.21 4.27
N ASP A 32 -6.09 17.03 4.91
CA ASP A 32 -4.77 17.10 4.25
C ASP A 32 -4.53 15.80 3.48
N VAL A 33 -4.65 15.84 2.15
CA VAL A 33 -4.65 14.66 1.27
C VAL A 33 -3.35 14.60 0.49
N ARG A 34 -2.71 13.42 0.50
CA ARG A 34 -1.62 13.06 -0.42
C ARG A 34 -2.03 11.88 -1.26
N SER A 35 -1.65 11.92 -2.54
CA SER A 35 -1.81 10.78 -3.46
C SER A 35 -0.44 10.28 -3.89
N ILE A 36 -0.27 8.96 -3.93
CA ILE A 36 0.94 8.30 -4.45
C ILE A 36 0.54 7.19 -5.44
N CYS A 37 1.42 6.89 -6.38
CA CYS A 37 1.27 5.74 -7.28
C CYS A 37 2.37 4.73 -6.98
N ILE A 38 2.03 3.44 -6.87
CA ILE A 38 3.00 2.37 -6.60
C ILE A 38 4.09 2.30 -7.68
N ASP A 39 3.75 2.67 -8.91
CA ASP A 39 4.66 2.68 -10.06
C ASP A 39 5.69 3.83 -10.03
N ASP A 40 5.57 4.77 -9.08
CA ASP A 40 6.57 5.83 -8.87
C ASP A 40 7.78 5.36 -8.03
N PHE A 41 7.71 4.14 -7.49
CA PHE A 41 8.69 3.60 -6.55
C PHE A 41 9.42 2.39 -7.12
N ASP A 42 10.72 2.35 -6.92
CA ASP A 42 11.53 1.16 -7.20
C ASP A 42 11.40 0.19 -6.03
N ILE A 43 10.78 -0.97 -6.30
CA ILE A 43 10.48 -2.00 -5.30
C ILE A 43 10.97 -3.34 -5.80
N SER A 44 12.05 -3.84 -5.23
CA SER A 44 12.54 -5.18 -5.48
C SER A 44 11.71 -6.25 -4.76
N PHE A 45 11.63 -7.44 -5.32
CA PHE A 45 10.97 -8.57 -4.67
C PHE A 45 11.66 -9.00 -3.39
N CYS A 46 10.90 -9.48 -2.42
CA CYS A 46 11.45 -10.06 -1.20
C CYS A 46 12.30 -11.30 -1.53
N LYS A 47 13.53 -11.36 -1.01
CA LYS A 47 14.46 -12.48 -1.22
C LYS A 47 14.30 -13.60 -0.19
N GLY A 48 13.41 -13.47 0.79
CA GLY A 48 13.20 -14.46 1.84
C GLY A 48 14.42 -14.70 2.76
N CYS A 49 15.37 -13.76 2.80
CA CYS A 49 16.62 -13.92 3.52
C CYS A 49 16.49 -13.86 5.05
N ARG A 50 15.33 -13.46 5.58
CA ARG A 50 15.01 -13.34 7.02
C ARG A 50 15.93 -12.40 7.82
N ASN A 51 16.72 -11.56 7.18
CA ASN A 51 17.55 -10.59 7.90
C ASN A 51 16.70 -9.65 8.78
N CYS A 52 15.52 -9.26 8.30
CA CYS A 52 14.59 -8.42 9.05
C CYS A 52 14.10 -9.05 10.37
N HIS A 53 14.07 -10.38 10.49
CA HIS A 53 13.73 -11.08 11.72
C HIS A 53 14.79 -10.89 12.82
N ASN A 54 16.03 -10.58 12.45
CA ASN A 54 17.12 -10.40 13.39
C ASN A 54 17.47 -8.93 13.64
N THR A 55 17.12 -8.04 12.71
CA THR A 55 17.62 -6.65 12.71
C THR A 55 16.51 -5.61 12.64
N ALA A 56 15.23 -6.02 12.47
CA ALA A 56 14.09 -5.15 12.14
C ALA A 56 14.29 -4.31 10.87
N LYS A 57 15.24 -4.68 9.99
CA LYS A 57 15.57 -3.94 8.77
C LYS A 57 15.72 -4.86 7.57
N CYS A 58 15.26 -4.39 6.41
CA CYS A 58 15.54 -5.07 5.15
C CYS A 58 16.98 -4.78 4.70
N ILE A 59 17.62 -5.78 4.08
CA ILE A 59 18.97 -5.61 3.46
C ILE A 59 18.91 -4.90 2.11
N GLN A 60 17.73 -4.84 1.49
CA GLN A 60 17.56 -4.20 0.20
C GLN A 60 17.34 -2.71 0.41
N ASP A 61 18.12 -1.89 -0.27
CA ASP A 61 18.03 -0.43 -0.27
C ASP A 61 17.26 0.01 -1.52
N ASP A 62 15.95 0.22 -1.33
CA ASP A 62 15.01 0.65 -2.36
C ASP A 62 13.90 1.54 -1.76
N ASP A 63 12.87 1.85 -2.55
CA ASP A 63 11.88 2.85 -2.18
C ASP A 63 10.80 2.37 -1.20
N VAL A 64 10.84 1.14 -0.70
CA VAL A 64 9.88 0.62 0.29
C VAL A 64 9.79 1.52 1.51
N VAL A 65 10.93 1.98 2.04
CA VAL A 65 10.97 2.88 3.20
C VAL A 65 10.26 4.21 2.91
N LYS A 66 10.35 4.73 1.68
CA LYS A 66 9.66 5.97 1.29
C LYS A 66 8.15 5.81 1.33
N ILE A 67 7.62 4.66 0.93
CA ILE A 67 6.18 4.36 1.02
C ILE A 67 5.77 4.24 2.50
N ILE A 68 6.56 3.54 3.32
CA ILE A 68 6.30 3.43 4.77
C ILE A 68 6.28 4.81 5.44
N GLN A 69 7.13 5.74 5.03
CA GLN A 69 7.09 7.13 5.52
C GLN A 69 5.76 7.83 5.18
N GLN A 70 5.15 7.54 4.01
CA GLN A 70 3.82 8.06 3.68
C GLN A 70 2.73 7.41 4.55
N TYR A 71 2.85 6.12 4.83
CA TYR A 71 1.98 5.42 5.78
C TYR A 71 2.11 6.01 7.18
N GLU A 72 3.33 6.29 7.65
CA GLU A 72 3.56 6.90 8.96
C GLU A 72 2.96 8.30 9.06
N TRP A 73 3.06 9.10 8.00
CA TRP A 73 2.46 10.44 7.93
C TRP A 73 0.94 10.43 8.03
N ALA A 74 0.25 9.40 7.51
CA ALA A 74 -1.20 9.36 7.36
C ALA A 74 -1.92 8.90 8.64
N ASP A 75 -3.10 9.46 8.92
CA ASP A 75 -4.07 8.96 9.89
C ASP A 75 -5.03 7.95 9.23
N ILE A 76 -5.32 8.16 7.94
CA ILE A 76 -6.20 7.33 7.11
C ILE A 76 -5.43 6.94 5.84
N ILE A 77 -5.50 5.66 5.48
CA ILE A 77 -4.91 5.10 4.27
C ILE A 77 -6.02 4.51 3.42
N ILE A 78 -6.10 4.94 2.16
CA ILE A 78 -7.07 4.44 1.17
C ILE A 78 -6.27 3.81 0.03
N SER A 79 -6.30 2.50 -0.09
CA SER A 79 -5.66 1.75 -1.16
C SER A 79 -6.65 1.46 -2.28
N VAL A 80 -6.36 1.96 -3.49
CA VAL A 80 -7.19 1.73 -4.69
C VAL A 80 -6.44 0.79 -5.62
N SER A 81 -6.99 -0.40 -5.87
CA SER A 81 -6.30 -1.46 -6.60
C SER A 81 -7.18 -2.10 -7.67
N PRO A 82 -6.65 -2.37 -8.87
CA PRO A 82 -7.30 -3.28 -9.79
C PRO A 82 -7.16 -4.72 -9.29
N SER A 83 -8.12 -5.57 -9.62
CA SER A 83 -8.02 -7.01 -9.37
C SER A 83 -7.39 -7.70 -10.59
N TYR A 84 -6.23 -8.30 -10.39
CA TYR A 84 -5.54 -9.14 -11.38
C TYR A 84 -5.64 -10.60 -10.94
N TRP A 85 -6.41 -11.40 -11.71
CA TRP A 85 -6.64 -12.82 -11.38
C TRP A 85 -7.18 -13.05 -9.96
N ALA A 86 -8.14 -12.22 -9.54
CA ALA A 86 -8.75 -12.21 -8.21
C ALA A 86 -7.78 -11.85 -7.05
N ASP A 87 -6.64 -11.28 -7.37
CA ASP A 87 -5.63 -10.80 -6.42
C ASP A 87 -5.20 -9.37 -6.75
N ILE A 88 -4.27 -8.81 -6.00
CA ILE A 88 -3.67 -7.50 -6.22
C ILE A 88 -2.56 -7.57 -7.29
N PRO A 89 -2.19 -6.43 -7.92
CA PRO A 89 -1.07 -6.39 -8.85
C PRO A 89 0.26 -6.79 -8.22
N GLY A 90 1.15 -7.40 -9.02
CA GLY A 90 2.46 -7.88 -8.58
C GLY A 90 3.34 -6.80 -7.91
N GLN A 91 3.30 -5.56 -8.38
CA GLN A 91 4.02 -4.44 -7.78
C GLN A 91 3.54 -4.15 -6.36
N PHE A 92 2.22 -4.13 -6.16
CA PHE A 92 1.66 -3.92 -4.84
C PHE A 92 1.92 -5.12 -3.91
N LYS A 93 1.84 -6.34 -4.45
CA LYS A 93 2.21 -7.55 -3.70
C LYS A 93 3.68 -7.52 -3.28
N ALA A 94 4.59 -7.08 -4.16
CA ALA A 94 6.00 -6.91 -3.82
C ALA A 94 6.19 -5.96 -2.63
N PHE A 95 5.48 -4.82 -2.61
CA PHE A 95 5.48 -3.91 -1.46
C PHE A 95 5.01 -4.60 -0.19
N ILE A 96 3.86 -5.30 -0.22
CA ILE A 96 3.32 -6.01 0.94
C ILE A 96 4.32 -7.05 1.46
N ASP A 97 4.93 -7.87 0.60
CA ASP A 97 5.93 -8.86 0.99
C ASP A 97 7.17 -8.22 1.64
N ARG A 98 7.48 -6.98 1.27
CA ARG A 98 8.60 -6.21 1.81
C ARG A 98 8.25 -5.46 3.11
N CYS A 99 6.97 -5.45 3.54
CA CYS A 99 6.55 -4.90 4.83
C CYS A 99 6.92 -5.79 6.03
N THR A 100 7.50 -6.97 5.82
CA THR A 100 7.94 -7.89 6.89
C THR A 100 8.70 -7.22 8.04
N PRO A 101 9.64 -6.25 7.84
CA PRO A 101 10.30 -5.58 8.96
C PRO A 101 9.35 -4.92 9.97
N TRP A 102 8.14 -4.53 9.54
CA TRP A 102 7.12 -3.85 10.36
C TRP A 102 6.02 -4.80 10.88
N CYS A 103 6.12 -6.10 10.59
CA CYS A 103 5.19 -7.09 11.11
C CYS A 103 5.52 -7.46 12.56
N ASN A 104 4.49 -7.58 13.41
CA ASN A 104 4.63 -8.01 14.81
C ASN A 104 4.71 -9.54 14.98
N THR A 105 4.99 -10.28 13.91
CA THR A 105 5.12 -11.74 13.92
C THR A 105 6.49 -12.24 14.36
N HIS A 106 7.43 -11.33 14.59
CA HIS A 106 8.80 -11.62 15.02
C HIS A 106 9.36 -10.44 15.86
N ASP A 107 10.40 -10.70 16.63
CA ASP A 107 11.10 -9.71 17.44
C ASP A 107 12.62 -9.86 17.21
N PRO A 108 13.35 -8.78 16.91
CA PRO A 108 12.90 -7.39 16.82
C PRO A 108 12.09 -7.07 15.54
N HIS A 109 11.21 -6.07 15.62
CA HIS A 109 10.50 -5.51 14.44
C HIS A 109 10.48 -3.98 14.52
N ALA A 110 10.37 -3.33 13.35
CA ALA A 110 10.13 -1.89 13.28
C ALA A 110 8.66 -1.59 13.58
N THR A 111 8.37 -0.38 14.02
CA THR A 111 7.01 0.04 14.38
C THR A 111 6.50 1.12 13.45
N ILE A 112 5.19 1.15 13.24
CA ILE A 112 4.43 2.25 12.65
C ILE A 112 3.44 2.73 13.72
N SER A 113 3.17 4.04 13.78
CA SER A 113 2.22 4.62 14.72
C SER A 113 0.87 3.91 14.64
N SER A 114 0.31 3.55 15.78
CA SER A 114 -0.98 2.88 15.89
C SER A 114 -2.16 3.83 15.67
N GLY A 115 -3.37 3.27 15.58
CA GLY A 115 -4.63 4.04 15.48
C GLY A 115 -4.96 4.52 14.07
N LYS A 116 -4.22 4.11 13.06
CA LYS A 116 -4.51 4.40 11.65
C LYS A 116 -5.75 3.65 11.18
N LYS A 117 -6.52 4.25 10.26
CA LYS A 117 -7.68 3.61 9.62
C LYS A 117 -7.33 3.24 8.19
N GLY A 118 -7.59 1.98 7.81
CA GLY A 118 -7.39 1.47 6.45
C GLY A 118 -8.73 1.31 5.73
N TYR A 119 -8.77 1.68 4.44
CA TYR A 119 -9.87 1.43 3.52
C TYR A 119 -9.33 0.91 2.21
N SER A 120 -10.09 0.05 1.55
CA SER A 120 -9.74 -0.46 0.24
C SER A 120 -10.85 -0.20 -0.78
N ILE A 121 -10.45 0.10 -2.02
CA ILE A 121 -11.32 0.16 -3.20
C ILE A 121 -10.76 -0.78 -4.24
N ALA A 122 -11.48 -1.86 -4.55
CA ALA A 122 -11.08 -2.83 -5.56
C ALA A 122 -11.86 -2.61 -6.85
N LEU A 123 -11.15 -2.54 -7.99
CA LEU A 123 -11.72 -2.41 -9.33
C LEU A 123 -11.60 -3.73 -10.08
N ARG A 124 -12.70 -4.17 -10.68
CA ARG A 124 -12.76 -5.42 -11.43
C ARG A 124 -13.78 -5.35 -12.56
N THR A 125 -13.55 -6.11 -13.62
CA THR A 125 -14.48 -6.26 -14.75
C THR A 125 -15.48 -7.40 -14.59
N GLY A 126 -15.44 -8.16 -13.51
CA GLY A 126 -16.29 -9.33 -13.25
C GLY A 126 -17.12 -9.21 -11.96
N PRO A 127 -17.99 -10.19 -11.65
CA PRO A 127 -19.04 -10.08 -10.63
C PRO A 127 -18.60 -10.20 -9.16
N SER A 128 -17.36 -10.56 -8.85
CA SER A 128 -16.91 -10.75 -7.45
C SER A 128 -15.67 -9.94 -7.13
N MET A 129 -15.71 -9.07 -6.12
CA MET A 129 -14.60 -8.20 -5.71
C MET A 129 -14.05 -8.50 -4.29
N ARG A 130 -14.65 -9.48 -3.60
CA ARG A 130 -14.37 -9.69 -2.17
C ARG A 130 -12.94 -10.19 -1.88
N GLU A 131 -12.35 -10.98 -2.78
CA GLU A 131 -11.02 -11.56 -2.58
C GLU A 131 -9.93 -10.50 -2.60
N CYS A 132 -9.97 -9.59 -3.58
CA CYS A 132 -8.99 -8.52 -3.72
C CYS A 132 -9.02 -7.56 -2.51
N SER A 133 -10.22 -7.15 -2.07
CA SER A 133 -10.37 -6.28 -0.90
C SER A 133 -9.82 -6.92 0.38
N ARG A 134 -10.03 -8.22 0.58
CA ARG A 134 -9.49 -8.95 1.74
C ARG A 134 -7.96 -8.92 1.81
N VAL A 135 -7.28 -9.04 0.66
CA VAL A 135 -5.80 -8.98 0.62
C VAL A 135 -5.31 -7.58 0.98
N ILE A 136 -6.01 -6.54 0.55
CA ILE A 136 -5.62 -5.15 0.85
C ILE A 136 -5.85 -4.78 2.32
N GLU A 137 -6.90 -5.33 2.93
CA GLU A 137 -7.34 -5.02 4.30
C GLU A 137 -6.61 -5.84 5.38
N SER A 138 -5.95 -6.93 4.99
CA SER A 138 -5.20 -7.81 5.90
C SER A 138 -3.84 -7.25 6.29
#